data_d02288c55483ae30db2bf60ee8b9d9de
#
_entry.id   d02288c55483ae30db2bf60ee8b9d9de
#
_cell.length_a   1.000
_cell.length_b   1.000
_cell.length_c   1.000
_cell.angle_alpha   90.00
_cell.angle_beta   90.00
_cell.angle_gamma   90.00
#
_symmetry.space_group_name_H-M   'P 1'
#
loop_
_entity.id
_entity.type
_entity.pdbx_description
1 polymer ?
#
loop_
_entity_poly.entity_id
_entity_poly.type
_entity_poly.pdbx_seq_one_letter_code
_entity_poly.pdbx_strand_id
1 'polypeptide(L)'
;MIKQNIKVALLAILGFISFWMILFCFIKLDISTSALITFDQGLSYMTIDNKSAAYIENHGFEYIKLEYEKQYFNCHITFVRSSEIQYVYFIVLPDVITISDNYFITNIVIDSLNIYQYLLKK
;
A
#
# COMPACT_ATOMS: atom_id res chain seq x y z
N MET A 1 -51.46 9.56 -8.38
CA MET A 1 -50.56 10.27 -7.42
C MET A 1 -49.61 9.35 -6.70
N ILE A 2 -50.09 8.27 -6.09
CA ILE A 2 -49.23 7.35 -5.35
C ILE A 2 -48.16 6.72 -6.25
N LYS A 3 -48.51 6.34 -7.48
CA LYS A 3 -47.58 5.74 -8.43
C LYS A 3 -46.44 6.70 -8.84
N GLN A 4 -46.76 7.98 -8.99
CA GLN A 4 -45.71 8.99 -9.32
C GLN A 4 -44.75 9.17 -8.17
N ASN A 5 -45.25 9.20 -6.94
CA ASN A 5 -44.38 9.34 -5.75
C ASN A 5 -43.47 8.15 -5.60
N ILE A 6 -43.95 6.95 -5.88
CA ILE A 6 -43.13 5.72 -5.83
C ILE A 6 -42.04 5.76 -6.90
N LYS A 7 -42.38 6.20 -8.13
CA LYS A 7 -41.39 6.32 -9.21
C LYS A 7 -40.27 7.31 -8.87
N VAL A 8 -40.67 8.48 -8.32
CA VAL A 8 -39.70 9.48 -7.91
C VAL A 8 -38.79 8.96 -6.79
N ALA A 9 -39.40 8.27 -5.81
CA ALA A 9 -38.62 7.66 -4.72
C ALA A 9 -37.64 6.61 -5.23
N LEU A 10 -38.08 5.75 -6.17
CA LEU A 10 -37.20 4.73 -6.76
C LEU A 10 -36.05 5.36 -7.53
N LEU A 11 -36.31 6.40 -8.31
CA LEU A 11 -35.27 7.12 -9.05
C LEU A 11 -34.26 7.77 -8.10
N ALA A 12 -34.73 8.36 -7.01
CA ALA A 12 -33.85 8.96 -6.00
C ALA A 12 -32.97 7.92 -5.33
N ILE A 13 -33.52 6.76 -4.99
CA ILE A 13 -32.79 5.64 -4.38
C ILE A 13 -31.73 5.11 -5.35
N LEU A 14 -32.09 4.89 -6.62
CA LEU A 14 -31.15 4.42 -7.64
C LEU A 14 -30.03 5.43 -7.86
N GLY A 15 -30.34 6.72 -7.91
CA GLY A 15 -29.34 7.78 -8.05
C GLY A 15 -28.38 7.81 -6.86
N PHE A 16 -28.91 7.67 -5.65
CA PHE A 16 -28.12 7.64 -4.43
C PHE A 16 -27.17 6.43 -4.40
N ILE A 17 -27.68 5.25 -4.74
CA ILE A 17 -26.87 4.03 -4.81
C ILE A 17 -25.79 4.16 -5.86
N SER A 18 -26.11 4.68 -7.05
CA SER A 18 -25.15 4.88 -8.13
C SER A 18 -24.05 5.86 -7.71
N PHE A 19 -24.41 6.94 -7.04
CA PHE A 19 -23.47 7.93 -6.53
C PHE A 19 -22.48 7.29 -5.54
N TRP A 20 -22.98 6.50 -4.59
CA TRP A 20 -22.14 5.81 -3.62
C TRP A 20 -21.23 4.77 -4.30
N MET A 21 -21.74 4.05 -5.29
CA MET A 21 -20.91 3.10 -6.03
C MET A 21 -19.75 3.79 -6.77
N ILE A 22 -20.03 4.94 -7.37
CA ILE A 22 -18.98 5.74 -8.04
C ILE A 22 -17.94 6.22 -7.02
N LEU A 23 -18.38 6.72 -5.85
CA LEU A 23 -17.46 7.13 -4.80
C LEU A 23 -16.57 5.98 -4.33
N PHE A 24 -17.13 4.78 -4.15
CA PHE A 24 -16.35 3.63 -3.73
C PHE A 24 -15.32 3.22 -4.78
N CYS A 25 -15.58 3.44 -6.07
CA CYS A 25 -14.60 3.18 -7.12
C CYS A 25 -13.40 4.12 -7.05
N PHE A 26 -13.60 5.36 -6.56
CA PHE A 26 -12.53 6.35 -6.46
C PHE A 26 -11.78 6.28 -5.14
N ILE A 27 -12.34 5.68 -4.09
CA ILE A 27 -11.65 5.52 -2.82
C ILE A 27 -10.62 4.41 -2.97
N LYS A 28 -9.37 4.75 -2.70
CA LYS A 28 -8.25 3.80 -2.75
C LYS A 28 -7.80 3.47 -1.33
N LEU A 29 -7.56 2.19 -1.09
CA LEU A 29 -6.98 1.71 0.16
C LEU A 29 -5.54 1.34 -0.08
N ASP A 30 -4.65 1.89 0.72
CA ASP A 30 -3.23 1.59 0.65
C ASP A 30 -2.90 0.40 1.54
N ILE A 31 -2.21 -0.58 0.98
CA ILE A 31 -1.65 -1.68 1.74
C ILE A 31 -0.27 -1.24 2.19
N SER A 32 -0.15 -0.92 3.48
CA SER A 32 1.08 -0.38 4.04
C SER A 32 1.49 -1.16 5.28
N THR A 33 2.76 -1.06 5.62
CA THR A 33 3.32 -1.65 6.82
C THR A 33 4.51 -0.81 7.27
N SER A 34 4.94 -1.02 8.51
CA SER A 34 6.17 -0.42 9.01
C SER A 34 7.35 -1.28 8.58
N ALA A 35 8.42 -0.61 8.16
CA ALA A 35 9.65 -1.27 7.75
C ALA A 35 10.84 -0.70 8.51
N LEU A 36 11.76 -1.58 8.86
CA LEU A 36 13.05 -1.18 9.44
C LEU A 36 14.07 -1.10 8.32
N ILE A 37 14.63 0.09 8.11
CA ILE A 37 15.68 0.31 7.12
C ILE A 37 17.01 0.35 7.86
N THR A 38 17.93 -0.52 7.47
CA THR A 38 19.26 -0.60 8.07
C THR A 38 20.33 -0.37 7.01
N PHE A 39 21.47 0.15 7.44
CA PHE A 39 22.62 0.43 6.58
C PHE A 39 23.80 -0.40 7.05
N ASP A 40 24.43 -1.09 6.12
CA ASP A 40 25.60 -1.89 6.38
C ASP A 40 26.53 -1.83 5.16
N GLN A 41 27.77 -1.39 5.37
CA GLN A 41 28.80 -1.32 4.34
C GLN A 41 28.36 -0.60 3.06
N GLY A 42 27.61 0.49 3.21
CA GLY A 42 27.10 1.27 2.09
C GLY A 42 25.87 0.70 1.40
N LEU A 43 25.33 -0.39 1.89
CA LEU A 43 24.11 -1.01 1.37
C LEU A 43 22.94 -0.77 2.31
N SER A 44 21.76 -0.63 1.73
CA SER A 44 20.52 -0.42 2.48
C SER A 44 19.69 -1.68 2.44
N TYR A 45 19.16 -2.09 3.60
CA TYR A 45 18.32 -3.28 3.75
C TYR A 45 16.99 -2.88 4.36
N MET A 46 15.92 -3.49 3.86
CA MET A 46 14.57 -3.31 4.39
C MET A 46 14.11 -4.62 5.04
N THR A 47 13.70 -4.53 6.31
CA THR A 47 13.17 -5.68 7.04
C THR A 47 11.67 -5.47 7.28
N ILE A 48 10.86 -6.43 6.86
CA ILE A 48 9.41 -6.39 7.01
C ILE A 48 8.91 -7.72 7.59
N ASP A 49 7.65 -7.72 8.05
CA ASP A 49 7.01 -8.90 8.58
C ASP A 49 6.67 -9.92 7.49
N ASN A 50 6.44 -11.16 7.89
CA ASN A 50 6.14 -12.25 6.97
C ASN A 50 4.86 -12.03 6.16
N LYS A 51 3.85 -11.44 6.78
CA LYS A 51 2.55 -11.21 6.12
C LYS A 51 2.69 -10.23 4.95
N SER A 52 3.39 -9.13 5.17
CA SER A 52 3.64 -8.14 4.12
C SER A 52 4.56 -8.69 3.04
N ALA A 53 5.57 -9.48 3.43
CA ALA A 53 6.47 -10.11 2.48
C ALA A 53 5.74 -11.13 1.60
N ALA A 54 4.84 -11.92 2.18
CA ALA A 54 4.03 -12.87 1.42
C ALA A 54 3.17 -12.15 0.38
N TYR A 55 2.62 -10.99 0.73
CA TYR A 55 1.86 -10.18 -0.22
C TYR A 55 2.74 -9.71 -1.39
N ILE A 56 3.95 -9.23 -1.10
CA ILE A 56 4.91 -8.80 -2.13
C ILE A 56 5.28 -9.96 -3.05
N GLU A 57 5.63 -11.11 -2.47
CA GLU A 57 6.05 -12.27 -3.25
C GLU A 57 4.94 -12.85 -4.11
N ASN A 58 3.72 -12.92 -3.57
CA ASN A 58 2.57 -13.46 -4.30
C ASN A 58 2.16 -12.60 -5.48
N HIS A 59 2.40 -11.28 -5.42
CA HIS A 59 2.05 -10.35 -6.48
C HIS A 59 3.24 -9.98 -7.37
N GLY A 60 4.45 -10.38 -7.00
CA GLY A 60 5.65 -10.12 -7.79
C GLY A 60 6.04 -8.65 -7.85
N PHE A 61 5.83 -7.89 -6.79
CA PHE A 61 6.20 -6.48 -6.76
C PHE A 61 7.71 -6.31 -6.70
N GLU A 62 8.23 -5.44 -7.54
CA GLU A 62 9.65 -5.07 -7.56
C GLU A 62 9.91 -3.70 -6.98
N TYR A 63 8.85 -2.91 -6.74
CA TYR A 63 8.93 -1.54 -6.23
C TYR A 63 7.96 -1.37 -5.09
N ILE A 64 8.37 -0.56 -4.12
CA ILE A 64 7.50 -0.11 -3.03
C ILE A 64 7.60 1.40 -2.92
N LYS A 65 6.62 2.02 -2.27
CA LYS A 65 6.68 3.44 -1.93
C LYS A 65 7.14 3.60 -0.50
N LEU A 66 8.23 4.32 -0.32
CA LEU A 66 8.79 4.58 1.00
C LEU A 66 8.47 6.01 1.41
N GLU A 67 7.98 6.19 2.63
CA GLU A 67 7.69 7.51 3.18
C GLU A 67 8.93 8.09 3.86
N TYR A 68 9.31 9.30 3.46
CA TYR A 68 10.41 10.04 4.07
C TYR A 68 10.08 11.53 4.03
N GLU A 69 10.10 12.18 5.19
CA GLU A 69 9.76 13.60 5.35
C GLU A 69 8.43 13.97 4.67
N LYS A 70 7.40 13.17 4.91
CA LYS A 70 6.04 13.36 4.38
C LYS A 70 5.94 13.23 2.86
N GLN A 71 6.95 12.68 2.21
CA GLN A 71 6.95 12.40 0.78
C GLN A 71 7.11 10.91 0.54
N TYR A 72 6.61 10.44 -0.60
CA TYR A 72 6.72 9.03 -0.98
C TYR A 72 7.68 8.90 -2.15
N PHE A 73 8.57 7.92 -2.06
CA PHE A 73 9.55 7.63 -3.10
C PHE A 73 9.40 6.18 -3.55
N ASN A 74 9.37 5.97 -4.88
CA ASN A 74 9.40 4.63 -5.44
C ASN A 74 10.81 4.06 -5.29
N CYS A 75 10.91 2.92 -4.59
CA CYS A 75 12.20 2.28 -4.36
C CYS A 75 12.16 0.85 -4.89
N HIS A 76 13.19 0.47 -5.63
CA HIS A 76 13.35 -0.90 -6.11
C HIS A 76 13.78 -1.80 -4.95
N ILE A 77 13.18 -2.99 -4.87
CA ILE A 77 13.50 -3.97 -3.82
C ILE A 77 13.92 -5.29 -4.46
N THR A 78 14.84 -5.97 -3.80
CA THR A 78 15.31 -7.29 -4.24
C THR A 78 15.40 -8.19 -3.01
N PHE A 79 14.80 -9.38 -3.10
CA PHE A 79 14.81 -10.34 -1.99
C PHE A 79 16.23 -10.78 -1.67
N VAL A 80 16.56 -10.81 -0.38
CA VAL A 80 17.88 -11.25 0.10
C VAL A 80 17.77 -12.53 0.92
N ARG A 81 16.96 -12.49 1.99
CA ARG A 81 16.84 -13.64 2.90
C ARG A 81 15.53 -13.55 3.68
N SER A 82 15.13 -14.69 4.25
CA SER A 82 13.97 -14.75 5.12
C SER A 82 14.31 -15.50 6.40
N SER A 83 13.64 -15.13 7.48
CA SER A 83 13.63 -15.87 8.73
C SER A 83 12.20 -16.28 9.05
N GLU A 84 11.96 -16.93 10.20
CA GLU A 84 10.61 -17.38 10.56
C GLU A 84 9.62 -16.23 10.74
N ILE A 85 10.10 -15.05 11.10
CA ILE A 85 9.25 -13.92 11.44
C ILE A 85 9.47 -12.69 10.55
N GLN A 86 10.55 -12.65 9.77
CA GLN A 86 10.93 -11.46 9.01
C GLN A 86 11.52 -11.80 7.66
N TYR A 87 11.34 -10.91 6.70
CA TYR A 87 11.96 -10.95 5.39
C TYR A 87 12.85 -9.73 5.21
N VAL A 88 14.00 -9.93 4.59
CA VAL A 88 14.97 -8.85 4.33
C VAL A 88 15.13 -8.66 2.84
N TYR A 89 15.05 -7.41 2.40
CA TYR A 89 15.21 -7.00 1.01
C TYR A 89 16.31 -5.95 0.89
N PHE A 90 17.06 -6.00 -0.23
CA PHE A 90 17.82 -4.82 -0.64
C PHE A 90 16.85 -3.75 -1.11
N ILE A 91 17.09 -2.52 -0.70
CA ILE A 91 16.29 -1.39 -1.14
C ILE A 91 17.21 -0.31 -1.71
N VAL A 92 16.84 0.23 -2.87
CA VAL A 92 17.57 1.33 -3.49
C VAL A 92 16.94 2.63 -3.03
N LEU A 93 17.64 3.36 -2.18
CA LEU A 93 17.14 4.63 -1.63
C LEU A 93 17.53 5.80 -2.54
N PRO A 94 16.64 6.80 -2.72
CA PRO A 94 17.01 8.02 -3.45
C PRO A 94 18.07 8.83 -2.67
N ASP A 95 18.87 9.60 -3.42
CA ASP A 95 19.94 10.38 -2.84
C ASP A 95 19.47 11.46 -1.87
N VAL A 96 18.22 11.88 -1.97
CA VAL A 96 17.65 12.88 -1.06
C VAL A 96 17.46 12.37 0.36
N ILE A 97 17.48 11.05 0.55
CA ILE A 97 17.37 10.45 1.87
C ILE A 97 18.76 10.43 2.50
N THR A 98 18.97 11.34 3.44
CA THR A 98 20.21 11.40 4.23
C THR A 98 19.91 10.91 5.63
N ILE A 99 20.72 9.97 6.10
CA ILE A 99 20.49 9.34 7.40
C ILE A 99 21.75 9.43 8.22
N SER A 100 21.61 10.04 9.40
CA SER A 100 22.70 10.17 10.35
C SER A 100 22.89 8.93 11.21
N ASP A 101 21.85 8.11 11.34
CA ASP A 101 21.86 6.89 12.14
C ASP A 101 22.03 5.66 11.24
N ASN A 102 22.41 4.53 11.86
CA ASN A 102 22.58 3.27 11.13
C ASN A 102 21.25 2.62 10.73
N TYR A 103 20.13 3.12 11.24
CA TYR A 103 18.82 2.59 10.93
C TYR A 103 17.74 3.66 11.12
N PHE A 104 16.60 3.44 10.49
CA PHE A 104 15.38 4.20 10.79
C PHE A 104 14.15 3.34 10.49
N ILE A 105 13.04 3.68 11.15
CA ILE A 105 11.76 3.01 10.96
C ILE A 105 10.86 3.95 10.17
N THR A 106 10.26 3.44 9.11
CA THR A 106 9.36 4.22 8.27
C THR A 106 8.20 3.36 7.79
N ASN A 107 7.18 4.02 7.27
CA ASN A 107 6.06 3.33 6.64
C ASN A 107 6.34 3.15 5.16
N ILE A 108 6.01 1.98 4.64
CA ILE A 108 6.05 1.69 3.22
C ILE A 108 4.66 1.38 2.72
N VAL A 109 4.36 1.79 1.49
CA VAL A 109 3.12 1.44 0.81
C VAL A 109 3.47 0.40 -0.26
N ILE A 110 2.90 -0.79 -0.12
CA ILE A 110 3.18 -1.90 -1.02
C ILE A 110 2.28 -1.82 -2.25
N ASP A 111 1.00 -1.53 -2.03
CA ASP A 111 0.01 -1.52 -3.10
C ASP A 111 -1.10 -0.53 -2.75
N SER A 112 -1.81 -0.08 -3.78
CA SER A 112 -2.96 0.80 -3.62
C SER A 112 -4.13 0.19 -4.41
N LEU A 113 -5.19 -0.17 -3.69
CA LEU A 113 -6.35 -0.84 -4.24
C LEU A 113 -7.61 -0.03 -4.01
N ASN A 114 -8.57 -0.07 -4.94
CA ASN A 114 -9.88 0.44 -4.63
C ASN A 114 -10.62 -0.54 -3.69
N ILE A 115 -11.74 -0.11 -3.11
CA ILE A 115 -12.48 -0.92 -2.14
C ILE A 115 -12.88 -2.26 -2.73
N TYR A 116 -13.31 -2.30 -3.99
CA TYR A 116 -13.74 -3.54 -4.63
C TYR A 116 -12.60 -4.52 -4.80
N GLN A 117 -11.44 -4.05 -5.25
CA GLN A 117 -10.25 -4.89 -5.39
C GLN A 117 -9.81 -5.43 -4.04
N TYR A 118 -9.86 -4.61 -3.01
CA TYR A 118 -9.49 -5.02 -1.66
C TYR A 118 -10.40 -6.13 -1.14
N LEU A 119 -11.72 -5.99 -1.31
CA LEU A 119 -12.69 -6.98 -0.86
C LEU A 119 -12.57 -8.29 -1.64
N LEU A 120 -12.30 -8.23 -2.94
CA LEU A 120 -12.14 -9.42 -3.77
C LEU A 120 -10.85 -10.19 -3.47
N LYS A 121 -9.80 -9.52 -3.00
CA LYS A 121 -8.53 -10.16 -2.67
C LYS A 121 -8.50 -10.80 -1.29
N LYS A 122 -9.50 -10.54 -0.48
CA LYS A 122 -9.68 -11.25 0.77
C LYS A 122 -10.33 -12.60 0.51
#